data_68eb2ce4aa1bc3bec79459983950f3cf
#
_entry.id   68eb2ce4aa1bc3bec79459983950f3cf
#
_cell.length_a   1.000
_cell.length_b   1.000
_cell.length_c   1.000
_cell.angle_alpha   90.00
_cell.angle_beta   90.00
_cell.angle_gamma   90.00
#
_symmetry.space_group_name_H-M   'P 1'
#
loop_
_entity.id
_entity.type
_entity.pdbx_description
1 polymer ?
#
loop_
_entity_poly.entity_id
_entity_poly.type
_entity_poly.pdbx_seq_one_letter_code
_entity_poly.pdbx_strand_id
1 'polypeptide(L)'
;MFQLKESSLEWALNHVTRFSANDFFPQPFEFKAIADQWGEVKKHLLGLDLHVYAPKTPVVGLALKPNGTFRVVHQLDPLDSIIYAALTYEIAAKLEQYRIPREKGIVWSYRIKPSVKGSFFDPEDNTWREYNRRTRELAAEFKDGYVVTCDIVDFYNQIYLHRIENLIEEACGLAYAAHGKAMENFLLGLNTLTSRGIPVGPAPSIIIAELIAADIDKKTLSYTDNFVRWVDDISIFFATKDEAERVLHELTAFVHSNHRLVFSGEKTRVLTVERFVRNMRDEKEEEQKLVKARAKERAMDAYWKELIEEIPTYDIFEAFDEERFEEVLETIQKDGRYEILSEVYRELLSAELKKAYPGFAVLRRIFRNAGRYRIRSILPLLFKYFDKVVPLLREAVLYLLKVLTKDVAISYKEEF
;
A
#
# COMPACT_ATOMS: atom_id res chain seq x y z
N MET A 1 28.77 9.47 -13.91
CA MET A 1 27.56 9.23 -14.72
C MET A 1 26.93 7.93 -14.27
N PHE A 2 25.63 7.92 -13.96
CA PHE A 2 24.86 6.72 -13.64
C PHE A 2 23.66 6.63 -14.58
N GLN A 3 23.54 5.54 -15.32
CA GLN A 3 22.48 5.29 -16.28
C GLN A 3 21.74 4.00 -15.95
N LEU A 4 20.44 3.97 -16.25
CA LEU A 4 19.61 2.79 -16.12
C LEU A 4 19.90 1.76 -17.20
N LYS A 5 19.69 0.50 -16.89
CA LYS A 5 19.77 -0.59 -17.86
C LYS A 5 18.50 -0.62 -18.74
N GLU A 6 18.67 -0.99 -19.99
CA GLU A 6 17.53 -1.14 -20.90
C GLU A 6 16.50 -2.13 -20.35
N SER A 7 16.95 -3.26 -19.81
CA SER A 7 16.07 -4.29 -19.24
C SER A 7 15.27 -3.80 -18.04
N SER A 8 15.82 -2.90 -17.21
CA SER A 8 15.09 -2.31 -16.08
C SER A 8 14.06 -1.29 -16.53
N LEU A 9 14.31 -0.55 -17.60
CA LEU A 9 13.32 0.35 -18.20
C LEU A 9 12.15 -0.41 -18.84
N GLU A 10 12.42 -1.50 -19.56
CA GLU A 10 11.39 -2.39 -20.12
C GLU A 10 10.50 -2.99 -19.01
N TRP A 11 11.14 -3.46 -17.93
CA TRP A 11 10.42 -3.98 -16.80
C TRP A 11 9.58 -2.89 -16.09
N ALA A 12 10.14 -1.69 -15.92
CA ALA A 12 9.47 -0.56 -15.27
C ALA A 12 8.24 -0.08 -16.06
N LEU A 13 8.31 -0.04 -17.40
CA LEU A 13 7.16 0.25 -18.24
C LEU A 13 6.03 -0.78 -18.01
N ASN A 14 6.37 -2.07 -17.97
CA ASN A 14 5.40 -3.12 -17.67
C ASN A 14 4.79 -2.94 -16.26
N HIS A 15 5.60 -2.53 -15.28
CA HIS A 15 5.12 -2.26 -13.92
C HIS A 15 4.07 -1.15 -13.93
N VAL A 16 4.42 0.04 -14.41
CA VAL A 16 3.52 1.20 -14.33
C VAL A 16 2.26 1.07 -15.20
N THR A 17 2.31 0.30 -16.28
CA THR A 17 1.16 0.11 -17.16
C THR A 17 0.20 -0.97 -16.67
N ARG A 18 0.70 -2.05 -16.05
CA ARG A 18 -0.13 -3.19 -15.62
C ARG A 18 -0.55 -3.12 -14.16
N PHE A 19 0.33 -2.62 -13.28
CA PHE A 19 0.12 -2.68 -11.84
C PHE A 19 -0.16 -1.32 -11.19
N SER A 20 -0.49 -0.30 -11.94
CA SER A 20 -0.68 1.07 -11.47
C SER A 20 0.57 1.68 -10.82
N ALA A 21 0.94 2.86 -11.25
CA ALA A 21 2.07 3.59 -10.66
C ALA A 21 1.79 4.09 -9.23
N ASN A 22 0.54 4.02 -8.77
CA ASN A 22 0.11 4.58 -7.49
C ASN A 22 -1.22 3.99 -7.01
N ASP A 23 -1.34 3.78 -5.69
CA ASP A 23 -2.52 3.21 -5.05
C ASP A 23 -3.66 4.20 -4.82
N PHE A 24 -3.37 5.50 -4.83
CA PHE A 24 -4.29 6.55 -4.41
C PHE A 24 -4.87 7.37 -5.56
N PHE A 25 -4.17 7.43 -6.68
CA PHE A 25 -4.58 8.20 -7.84
C PHE A 25 -4.99 7.30 -9.01
N PRO A 26 -5.84 7.79 -9.93
CA PRO A 26 -6.06 7.12 -11.20
C PRO A 26 -4.74 6.95 -11.96
N GLN A 27 -4.67 5.92 -12.79
CA GLN A 27 -3.51 5.75 -13.65
C GLN A 27 -3.43 6.88 -14.67
N PRO A 28 -2.31 7.59 -14.80
CA PRO A 28 -2.11 8.62 -15.81
C PRO A 28 -2.34 8.07 -17.22
N PHE A 29 -3.10 8.79 -18.03
CA PHE A 29 -3.35 8.41 -19.43
C PHE A 29 -2.10 8.52 -20.31
N GLU A 30 -1.13 9.31 -19.88
CA GLU A 30 0.17 9.50 -20.52
C GLU A 30 0.94 8.19 -20.66
N PHE A 31 0.75 7.21 -19.76
CA PHE A 31 1.41 5.91 -19.88
C PHE A 31 1.06 5.19 -21.18
N LYS A 32 -0.14 5.40 -21.72
CA LYS A 32 -0.50 4.85 -23.04
C LYS A 32 0.32 5.52 -24.15
N ALA A 33 0.40 6.84 -24.16
CA ALA A 33 1.19 7.59 -25.13
C ALA A 33 2.69 7.23 -25.05
N ILE A 34 3.21 7.08 -23.82
CA ILE A 34 4.59 6.63 -23.57
C ILE A 34 4.81 5.22 -24.16
N ALA A 35 3.88 4.30 -23.93
CA ALA A 35 3.96 2.94 -24.45
C ALA A 35 3.91 2.91 -26.00
N ASP A 36 3.04 3.71 -26.61
CA ASP A 36 2.92 3.84 -28.06
C ASP A 36 4.21 4.39 -28.72
N GLN A 37 4.94 5.25 -28.00
CA GLN A 37 6.21 5.86 -28.47
C GLN A 37 7.43 5.34 -27.69
N TRP A 38 7.36 4.12 -27.16
CA TRP A 38 8.37 3.60 -26.24
C TRP A 38 9.80 3.63 -26.78
N GLY A 39 10.00 3.39 -28.06
CA GLY A 39 11.34 3.42 -28.68
C GLY A 39 12.07 4.73 -28.45
N GLU A 40 11.41 5.86 -28.69
CA GLU A 40 12.00 7.20 -28.53
C GLU A 40 12.12 7.57 -27.04
N VAL A 41 11.10 7.27 -26.22
CA VAL A 41 11.12 7.52 -24.78
C VAL A 41 12.23 6.73 -24.11
N LYS A 42 12.37 5.43 -24.42
CA LYS A 42 13.43 4.59 -23.89
C LYS A 42 14.83 5.13 -24.24
N LYS A 43 15.04 5.52 -25.49
CA LYS A 43 16.29 6.12 -25.95
C LYS A 43 16.63 7.39 -25.14
N HIS A 44 15.63 8.24 -24.90
CA HIS A 44 15.80 9.41 -24.04
C HIS A 44 16.20 9.02 -22.61
N LEU A 45 15.47 8.08 -21.98
CA LEU A 45 15.74 7.65 -20.61
C LEU A 45 17.11 6.98 -20.45
N LEU A 46 17.57 6.22 -21.42
CA LEU A 46 18.92 5.63 -21.44
C LEU A 46 20.04 6.68 -21.53
N GLY A 47 19.76 7.86 -22.10
CA GLY A 47 20.71 8.96 -22.20
C GLY A 47 20.85 9.78 -20.93
N LEU A 48 19.99 9.61 -19.93
CA LEU A 48 20.00 10.41 -18.71
C LEU A 48 21.14 9.99 -17.76
N ASP A 49 21.78 10.98 -17.16
CA ASP A 49 22.64 10.77 -15.99
C ASP A 49 21.85 11.03 -14.71
N LEU A 50 21.52 9.97 -13.98
CA LEU A 50 20.68 10.08 -12.78
C LEU A 50 21.40 10.71 -11.58
N HIS A 51 22.71 10.96 -11.67
CA HIS A 51 23.39 11.76 -10.65
C HIS A 51 23.06 13.25 -10.72
N VAL A 52 22.59 13.72 -11.87
CA VAL A 52 22.25 15.14 -12.11
C VAL A 52 20.82 15.32 -12.62
N TYR A 53 20.08 14.25 -12.80
CA TYR A 53 18.68 14.29 -13.23
C TYR A 53 17.82 15.00 -12.16
N ALA A 54 16.99 15.92 -12.60
CA ALA A 54 16.05 16.65 -11.76
C ALA A 54 14.62 16.17 -12.06
N PRO A 55 14.03 15.32 -11.20
CA PRO A 55 12.64 14.88 -11.35
C PRO A 55 11.68 16.05 -11.14
N LYS A 56 10.47 15.93 -11.67
CA LYS A 56 9.40 16.90 -11.49
C LYS A 56 8.81 16.80 -10.09
N THR A 57 8.36 17.93 -9.55
CA THR A 57 7.64 17.96 -8.28
C THR A 57 6.36 17.12 -8.38
N PRO A 58 6.13 16.15 -7.46
CA PRO A 58 4.93 15.34 -7.47
C PRO A 58 3.65 16.15 -7.22
N VAL A 59 2.54 15.68 -7.78
CA VAL A 59 1.22 16.16 -7.35
C VAL A 59 0.90 15.58 -5.98
N VAL A 60 0.52 16.44 -5.04
CA VAL A 60 0.19 16.07 -3.67
C VAL A 60 -1.32 15.96 -3.50
N GLY A 61 -1.78 14.87 -2.90
CA GLY A 61 -3.17 14.64 -2.54
C GLY A 61 -3.32 14.28 -1.05
N LEU A 62 -4.57 14.22 -0.59
CA LEU A 62 -4.91 13.83 0.77
C LEU A 62 -5.81 12.59 0.75
N ALA A 63 -5.35 11.51 1.40
CA ALA A 63 -6.12 10.29 1.58
C ALA A 63 -6.64 10.19 3.01
N LEU A 64 -7.94 9.98 3.19
CA LEU A 64 -8.58 9.88 4.49
C LEU A 64 -8.13 8.61 5.23
N LYS A 65 -7.70 8.76 6.49
CA LYS A 65 -7.42 7.65 7.40
C LYS A 65 -8.69 7.23 8.15
N PRO A 66 -8.79 5.98 8.66
CA PRO A 66 -9.96 5.51 9.41
C PRO A 66 -10.34 6.37 10.63
N ASN A 67 -9.37 7.01 11.25
CA ASN A 67 -9.56 7.89 12.41
C ASN A 67 -9.97 9.33 12.05
N GLY A 68 -10.29 9.62 10.79
CA GLY A 68 -10.71 10.95 10.33
C GLY A 68 -9.57 11.94 10.08
N THR A 69 -8.31 11.54 10.25
CA THR A 69 -7.15 12.32 9.82
C THR A 69 -6.77 12.02 8.37
N PHE A 70 -5.80 12.74 7.81
CA PHE A 70 -5.38 12.58 6.43
C PHE A 70 -3.95 12.04 6.35
N ARG A 71 -3.71 11.25 5.28
CA ARG A 71 -2.37 10.88 4.82
C ARG A 71 -2.06 11.71 3.59
N VAL A 72 -0.90 12.33 3.58
CA VAL A 72 -0.36 12.97 2.37
C VAL A 72 0.07 11.86 1.40
N VAL A 73 -0.35 11.96 0.16
CA VAL A 73 -0.05 10.98 -0.91
C VAL A 73 0.45 11.70 -2.15
N HIS A 74 1.26 11.01 -2.96
CA HIS A 74 2.03 11.64 -4.04
C HIS A 74 1.76 10.93 -5.36
N GLN A 75 1.49 11.69 -6.42
CA GLN A 75 1.48 11.23 -7.80
C GLN A 75 2.72 11.78 -8.50
N LEU A 76 3.62 10.90 -8.90
CA LEU A 76 4.80 11.26 -9.68
C LEU A 76 4.44 11.55 -11.14
N ASP A 77 5.27 12.34 -11.81
CA ASP A 77 5.26 12.43 -13.27
C ASP A 77 5.42 11.03 -13.88
N PRO A 78 4.78 10.72 -15.01
CA PRO A 78 4.87 9.40 -15.63
C PRO A 78 6.29 8.94 -15.94
N LEU A 79 7.19 9.81 -16.40
CA LEU A 79 8.59 9.44 -16.65
C LEU A 79 9.34 9.17 -15.34
N ASP A 80 9.10 9.99 -14.31
CA ASP A 80 9.70 9.81 -12.98
C ASP A 80 9.20 8.51 -12.34
N SER A 81 7.94 8.12 -12.57
CA SER A 81 7.40 6.83 -12.13
C SER A 81 8.16 5.65 -12.74
N ILE A 82 8.49 5.74 -14.04
CA ILE A 82 9.29 4.72 -14.75
C ILE A 82 10.72 4.69 -14.22
N ILE A 83 11.35 5.85 -14.06
CA ILE A 83 12.72 5.97 -13.53
C ILE A 83 12.80 5.38 -12.13
N TYR A 84 11.87 5.75 -11.24
CA TYR A 84 11.84 5.27 -9.87
C TYR A 84 11.62 3.75 -9.79
N ALA A 85 10.73 3.22 -10.62
CA ALA A 85 10.50 1.78 -10.71
C ALA A 85 11.75 1.05 -11.24
N ALA A 86 12.43 1.58 -12.28
CA ALA A 86 13.64 0.98 -12.84
C ALA A 86 14.81 1.01 -11.84
N LEU A 87 15.07 2.15 -11.17
CA LEU A 87 16.06 2.26 -10.12
C LEU A 87 15.83 1.22 -9.02
N THR A 88 14.61 1.09 -8.55
CA THR A 88 14.27 0.15 -7.49
C THR A 88 14.37 -1.30 -7.96
N TYR A 89 13.94 -1.60 -9.19
CA TYR A 89 14.01 -2.95 -9.76
C TYR A 89 15.45 -3.49 -9.82
N GLU A 90 16.44 -2.64 -10.15
CA GLU A 90 17.84 -3.05 -10.28
C GLU A 90 18.45 -3.59 -8.97
N ILE A 91 17.91 -3.18 -7.83
CA ILE A 91 18.38 -3.58 -6.49
C ILE A 91 17.40 -4.48 -5.73
N ALA A 92 16.14 -4.59 -6.18
CA ALA A 92 15.06 -5.25 -5.46
C ALA A 92 15.39 -6.64 -4.92
N ALA A 93 16.01 -7.51 -5.75
CA ALA A 93 16.38 -8.85 -5.34
C ALA A 93 17.47 -8.86 -4.25
N LYS A 94 18.39 -7.91 -4.27
CA LYS A 94 19.44 -7.78 -3.23
C LYS A 94 18.85 -7.23 -1.94
N LEU A 95 17.92 -6.30 -2.02
CA LEU A 95 17.21 -5.78 -0.85
C LEU A 95 16.43 -6.89 -0.15
N GLU A 96 15.78 -7.80 -0.88
CA GLU A 96 15.12 -8.96 -0.27
C GLU A 96 16.10 -9.88 0.45
N GLN A 97 17.28 -10.12 -0.14
CA GLN A 97 18.34 -10.93 0.50
C GLN A 97 18.89 -10.28 1.76
N TYR A 98 18.86 -8.95 1.86
CA TYR A 98 19.32 -8.22 3.04
C TYR A 98 18.33 -8.29 4.21
N ARG A 99 17.05 -8.51 3.94
CA ARG A 99 15.98 -8.63 4.94
C ARG A 99 16.09 -9.94 5.73
N ILE A 100 15.44 -10.00 6.89
CA ILE A 100 15.29 -11.25 7.63
C ILE A 100 14.61 -12.29 6.72
N PRO A 101 15.18 -13.49 6.56
CA PRO A 101 14.60 -14.54 5.73
C PRO A 101 13.17 -14.89 6.15
N ARG A 102 12.30 -15.19 5.18
CA ARG A 102 10.89 -15.52 5.41
C ARG A 102 10.69 -16.70 6.36
N GLU A 103 11.56 -17.67 6.28
CA GLU A 103 11.54 -18.91 7.09
C GLU A 103 11.64 -18.64 8.59
N LYS A 104 12.17 -17.48 8.98
CA LYS A 104 12.20 -17.06 10.39
C LYS A 104 10.80 -16.65 10.92
N GLY A 105 9.83 -16.40 10.04
CA GLY A 105 8.47 -16.07 10.46
C GLY A 105 8.34 -14.77 11.24
N ILE A 106 9.20 -13.78 10.97
CA ILE A 106 9.27 -12.51 11.70
C ILE A 106 8.68 -11.37 10.89
N VAL A 107 9.19 -11.16 9.67
CA VAL A 107 8.79 -10.07 8.78
C VAL A 107 7.86 -10.60 7.70
N TRP A 108 6.64 -10.09 7.66
CA TRP A 108 5.58 -10.60 6.79
C TRP A 108 5.12 -9.61 5.71
N SER A 109 5.35 -8.31 5.89
CA SER A 109 4.95 -7.29 4.92
C SER A 109 5.78 -7.33 3.64
N TYR A 110 5.11 -7.23 2.50
CA TYR A 110 5.69 -6.91 1.20
C TYR A 110 6.96 -7.69 0.85
N ARG A 111 6.88 -9.03 0.75
CA ARG A 111 8.02 -9.84 0.29
C ARG A 111 8.33 -9.50 -1.18
N ILE A 112 9.59 -9.19 -1.44
CA ILE A 112 10.05 -8.66 -2.72
C ILE A 112 10.44 -9.82 -3.64
N LYS A 113 9.68 -10.03 -4.71
CA LYS A 113 9.91 -11.06 -5.73
C LYS A 113 9.52 -10.53 -7.10
N PRO A 114 10.38 -9.71 -7.72
CA PRO A 114 10.06 -9.12 -9.01
C PRO A 114 9.72 -10.18 -10.06
N SER A 115 8.53 -10.09 -10.64
CA SER A 115 8.07 -11.00 -11.67
C SER A 115 8.37 -10.46 -13.07
N VAL A 116 8.46 -11.34 -14.06
CA VAL A 116 8.60 -10.95 -15.48
C VAL A 116 7.41 -10.13 -15.99
N LYS A 117 6.25 -10.21 -15.32
CA LYS A 117 5.04 -9.46 -15.66
C LYS A 117 5.04 -8.02 -15.12
N GLY A 118 6.03 -7.65 -14.31
CA GLY A 118 6.17 -6.30 -13.76
C GLY A 118 5.71 -6.13 -12.30
N SER A 119 5.31 -7.19 -11.57
CA SER A 119 5.04 -7.10 -10.13
C SER A 119 6.34 -7.08 -9.33
N PHE A 120 6.44 -6.20 -8.35
CA PHE A 120 7.53 -6.21 -7.37
C PHE A 120 7.34 -7.27 -6.28
N PHE A 121 6.11 -7.65 -5.98
CA PHE A 121 5.77 -8.48 -4.82
C PHE A 121 5.31 -9.86 -5.23
N ASP A 122 5.44 -10.83 -4.31
CA ASP A 122 4.98 -12.19 -4.54
C ASP A 122 3.44 -12.24 -4.50
N PRO A 123 2.76 -12.60 -5.59
CA PRO A 123 1.30 -12.65 -5.64
C PRO A 123 0.69 -13.79 -4.80
N GLU A 124 1.48 -14.84 -4.50
CA GLU A 124 1.02 -15.99 -3.73
C GLU A 124 1.11 -15.77 -2.20
N ASP A 125 1.51 -14.57 -1.78
CA ASP A 125 1.86 -14.28 -0.40
C ASP A 125 0.64 -13.83 0.42
N ASN A 126 0.00 -14.76 1.10
CA ASN A 126 -1.04 -14.48 2.10
C ASN A 126 -0.41 -14.01 3.44
N THR A 127 0.45 -13.00 3.34
CA THR A 127 1.33 -12.55 4.42
C THR A 127 0.58 -12.00 5.63
N TRP A 128 -0.56 -11.32 5.42
CA TRP A 128 -1.39 -10.82 6.52
C TRP A 128 -1.97 -11.94 7.40
N ARG A 129 -2.39 -13.05 6.78
CA ARG A 129 -2.90 -14.21 7.52
C ARG A 129 -1.79 -14.87 8.35
N GLU A 130 -0.61 -15.02 7.76
CA GLU A 130 0.56 -15.61 8.43
C GLU A 130 1.09 -14.72 9.55
N TYR A 131 1.15 -13.39 9.33
CA TYR A 131 1.45 -12.41 10.37
C TYR A 131 0.51 -12.57 11.57
N ASN A 132 -0.79 -12.58 11.34
CA ASN A 132 -1.79 -12.75 12.40
C ASN A 132 -1.72 -14.13 13.08
N ARG A 133 -1.35 -15.18 12.35
CA ARG A 133 -1.13 -16.51 12.92
C ARG A 133 0.07 -16.49 13.85
N ARG A 134 1.20 -16.01 13.38
CA ARG A 134 2.44 -15.95 14.17
C ARG A 134 2.31 -15.04 15.39
N THR A 135 1.64 -13.91 15.26
CA THR A 135 1.33 -13.01 16.40
C THR A 135 0.57 -13.74 17.50
N ARG A 136 -0.41 -14.58 17.14
CA ARG A 136 -1.19 -15.37 18.12
C ARG A 136 -0.37 -16.49 18.74
N GLU A 137 0.51 -17.13 17.98
CA GLU A 137 1.41 -18.16 18.49
C GLU A 137 2.35 -17.56 19.56
N LEU A 138 3.00 -16.44 19.27
CA LEU A 138 3.83 -15.73 20.24
C LEU A 138 3.04 -15.26 21.47
N ALA A 139 1.83 -14.74 21.27
CA ALA A 139 0.98 -14.35 22.38
C ALA A 139 0.56 -15.55 23.26
N ALA A 140 0.41 -16.74 22.71
CA ALA A 140 0.13 -17.95 23.48
C ALA A 140 1.38 -18.46 24.21
N GLU A 141 2.56 -18.37 23.58
CA GLU A 141 3.84 -18.74 24.15
C GLU A 141 4.21 -17.85 25.35
N PHE A 142 3.98 -16.55 25.22
CA PHE A 142 4.28 -15.53 26.25
C PHE A 142 3.04 -15.08 27.02
N LYS A 143 2.03 -15.98 27.26
CA LYS A 143 0.72 -15.64 27.83
C LYS A 143 0.77 -14.81 29.13
N ASP A 144 1.73 -15.11 30.00
CA ASP A 144 1.96 -14.47 31.29
C ASP A 144 3.02 -13.35 31.22
N GLY A 145 3.51 -13.03 30.04
CA GLY A 145 4.57 -12.08 29.77
C GLY A 145 4.06 -10.71 29.30
N TYR A 146 4.96 -10.03 28.61
CA TYR A 146 4.78 -8.67 28.13
C TYR A 146 5.04 -8.55 26.62
N VAL A 147 4.37 -7.60 26.00
CA VAL A 147 4.59 -7.23 24.60
C VAL A 147 4.89 -5.75 24.49
N VAL A 148 5.92 -5.42 23.74
CA VAL A 148 6.20 -4.07 23.29
C VAL A 148 5.56 -3.89 21.93
N THR A 149 4.59 -2.96 21.81
CA THR A 149 4.07 -2.52 20.52
C THR A 149 4.76 -1.22 20.12
N CYS A 150 5.27 -1.14 18.90
CA CYS A 150 5.90 0.07 18.36
C CYS A 150 5.24 0.45 17.04
N ASP A 151 5.04 1.76 16.82
CA ASP A 151 4.55 2.36 15.59
C ASP A 151 5.40 3.60 15.30
N ILE A 152 5.92 3.75 14.09
CA ILE A 152 6.78 4.87 13.72
C ILE A 152 5.91 6.03 13.23
N VAL A 153 6.13 7.21 13.83
CA VAL A 153 5.38 8.41 13.44
C VAL A 153 5.70 8.79 12.00
N ASP A 154 4.64 8.84 11.17
CA ASP A 154 4.71 9.36 9.80
C ASP A 154 5.86 8.78 8.98
N PHE A 155 6.02 7.45 9.06
CA PHE A 155 7.21 6.70 8.67
C PHE A 155 7.79 7.15 7.32
N TYR A 156 6.98 7.11 6.25
CA TYR A 156 7.43 7.45 4.89
C TYR A 156 7.94 8.88 4.77
N ASN A 157 7.27 9.85 5.39
CA ASN A 157 7.64 11.27 5.31
C ASN A 157 8.85 11.61 6.19
N GLN A 158 9.22 10.74 7.15
CA GLN A 158 10.34 10.97 8.07
C GLN A 158 11.62 10.23 7.65
N ILE A 159 11.57 9.33 6.67
CA ILE A 159 12.76 8.60 6.19
C ILE A 159 13.83 9.60 5.72
N TYR A 160 15.02 9.50 6.31
CA TYR A 160 16.18 10.32 5.98
C TYR A 160 16.88 9.78 4.72
N LEU A 161 16.93 10.59 3.66
CA LEU A 161 17.33 10.12 2.33
C LEU A 161 18.77 9.65 2.25
N HIS A 162 19.68 10.32 2.95
CA HIS A 162 21.09 9.90 3.00
C HIS A 162 21.26 8.50 3.64
N ARG A 163 20.36 8.11 4.57
CA ARG A 163 20.39 6.75 5.11
C ARG A 163 20.02 5.69 4.07
N ILE A 164 19.19 6.05 3.08
CA ILE A 164 18.84 5.16 1.96
C ILE A 164 20.10 4.85 1.13
N GLU A 165 20.88 5.86 0.77
CA GLU A 165 22.17 5.69 0.05
C GLU A 165 23.06 4.69 0.79
N ASN A 166 23.31 4.94 2.09
CA ASN A 166 24.16 4.09 2.91
C ASN A 166 23.63 2.63 3.01
N LEU A 167 22.32 2.46 3.18
CA LEU A 167 21.72 1.12 3.30
C LEU A 167 21.71 0.37 1.96
N ILE A 168 21.61 1.05 0.83
CA ILE A 168 21.77 0.41 -0.49
C ILE A 168 23.18 -0.11 -0.64
N GLU A 169 24.19 0.68 -0.28
CA GLU A 169 25.58 0.24 -0.31
C GLU A 169 25.82 -0.94 0.65
N GLU A 170 25.28 -0.87 1.87
CA GLU A 170 25.37 -1.93 2.87
C GLU A 170 24.69 -3.23 2.42
N ALA A 171 23.48 -3.13 1.84
CA ALA A 171 22.69 -4.27 1.40
C ALA A 171 23.19 -4.89 0.09
N CYS A 172 23.67 -4.07 -0.84
CA CYS A 172 24.01 -4.50 -2.19
C CYS A 172 25.52 -4.62 -2.43
N GLY A 173 26.35 -4.03 -1.55
CA GLY A 173 27.80 -3.96 -1.63
C GLY A 173 28.31 -2.65 -2.29
N LEU A 174 29.59 -2.35 -2.07
CA LEU A 174 30.26 -1.12 -2.53
C LEU A 174 30.10 -0.83 -4.05
N ALA A 175 29.95 -1.87 -4.86
CA ALA A 175 29.68 -1.72 -6.30
C ALA A 175 28.38 -0.97 -6.61
N TYR A 176 27.49 -0.83 -5.63
CA TYR A 176 26.20 -0.14 -5.74
C TYR A 176 26.20 1.27 -5.10
N ALA A 177 27.37 1.80 -4.67
CA ALA A 177 27.45 3.16 -4.12
C ALA A 177 26.93 4.22 -5.09
N ALA A 178 27.30 4.13 -6.39
CA ALA A 178 26.78 5.03 -7.42
C ALA A 178 25.25 4.92 -7.59
N HIS A 179 24.69 3.71 -7.43
CA HIS A 179 23.25 3.48 -7.46
C HIS A 179 22.54 4.09 -6.25
N GLY A 180 23.10 3.89 -5.05
CA GLY A 180 22.61 4.52 -3.82
C GLY A 180 22.56 6.05 -3.94
N LYS A 181 23.65 6.64 -4.48
CA LYS A 181 23.73 8.09 -4.73
C LYS A 181 22.70 8.57 -5.76
N ALA A 182 22.47 7.81 -6.84
CA ALA A 182 21.45 8.14 -7.82
C ALA A 182 20.03 8.10 -7.21
N MET A 183 19.74 7.10 -6.37
CA MET A 183 18.47 7.00 -5.64
C MET A 183 18.27 8.18 -4.68
N GLU A 184 19.28 8.53 -3.88
CA GLU A 184 19.22 9.68 -2.97
C GLU A 184 18.96 10.99 -3.75
N ASN A 185 19.72 11.26 -4.82
CA ASN A 185 19.57 12.47 -5.64
C ASN A 185 18.17 12.55 -6.28
N PHE A 186 17.67 11.44 -6.79
CA PHE A 186 16.32 11.35 -7.35
C PHE A 186 15.25 11.71 -6.30
N LEU A 187 15.31 11.13 -5.12
CA LEU A 187 14.37 11.40 -4.04
C LEU A 187 14.50 12.83 -3.49
N LEU A 188 15.71 13.37 -3.40
CA LEU A 188 15.96 14.78 -3.06
C LEU A 188 15.30 15.74 -4.07
N GLY A 189 15.40 15.43 -5.35
CA GLY A 189 14.76 16.21 -6.40
C GLY A 189 13.25 16.21 -6.29
N LEU A 190 12.62 15.06 -6.03
CA LEU A 190 11.18 14.95 -5.80
C LEU A 190 10.70 15.81 -4.60
N ASN A 191 11.51 15.92 -3.57
CA ASN A 191 11.21 16.66 -2.34
C ASN A 191 11.68 18.11 -2.35
N THR A 192 11.93 18.69 -3.51
CA THR A 192 12.44 20.08 -3.63
C THR A 192 13.65 20.35 -2.74
N LEU A 193 14.60 19.41 -2.74
CA LEU A 193 15.84 19.40 -1.97
C LEU A 193 15.69 19.25 -0.44
N THR A 194 14.52 18.85 0.04
CA THR A 194 14.36 18.43 1.43
C THR A 194 14.92 17.02 1.62
N SER A 195 15.83 16.85 2.59
CA SER A 195 16.57 15.60 2.84
C SER A 195 15.75 14.50 3.54
N ARG A 196 14.45 14.64 3.61
CA ARG A 196 13.52 13.68 4.27
C ARG A 196 12.29 13.43 3.43
N GLY A 197 11.77 12.22 3.58
CA GLY A 197 10.52 11.76 2.98
C GLY A 197 10.71 11.04 1.67
N ILE A 198 9.94 9.98 1.50
CA ILE A 198 9.77 9.27 0.24
C ILE A 198 8.30 9.36 -0.19
N PRO A 199 8.00 9.32 -1.49
CA PRO A 199 6.63 9.45 -1.98
C PRO A 199 5.71 8.36 -1.42
N VAL A 200 4.55 8.74 -0.89
CA VAL A 200 3.53 7.78 -0.45
C VAL A 200 2.63 7.43 -1.64
N GLY A 201 2.55 6.15 -1.97
CA GLY A 201 1.72 5.61 -3.04
C GLY A 201 2.47 4.72 -4.04
N PRO A 202 3.64 5.11 -4.57
CA PRO A 202 4.40 4.26 -5.48
C PRO A 202 4.92 2.98 -4.82
N ALA A 203 4.83 1.83 -5.50
CA ALA A 203 5.37 0.56 -5.03
C ALA A 203 6.90 0.59 -4.73
N PRO A 204 7.75 1.29 -5.50
CA PRO A 204 9.15 1.50 -5.14
C PRO A 204 9.36 2.05 -3.74
N SER A 205 8.52 2.98 -3.28
CA SER A 205 8.61 3.54 -1.92
C SER A 205 8.37 2.50 -0.83
N ILE A 206 7.52 1.51 -1.08
CA ILE A 206 7.30 0.40 -0.15
C ILE A 206 8.61 -0.39 0.02
N ILE A 207 9.32 -0.67 -1.07
CA ILE A 207 10.59 -1.40 -1.06
C ILE A 207 11.68 -0.64 -0.30
N ILE A 208 11.77 0.67 -0.53
CA ILE A 208 12.72 1.54 0.18
C ILE A 208 12.36 1.64 1.68
N ALA A 209 11.09 1.73 2.03
CA ALA A 209 10.64 1.69 3.42
C ALA A 209 10.97 0.35 4.10
N GLU A 210 10.81 -0.77 3.39
CA GLU A 210 11.20 -2.11 3.88
C GLU A 210 12.73 -2.25 4.05
N LEU A 211 13.55 -1.57 3.25
CA LEU A 211 15.00 -1.51 3.46
C LEU A 211 15.36 -0.81 4.77
N ILE A 212 14.72 0.34 5.05
CA ILE A 212 14.91 1.06 6.33
C ILE A 212 14.45 0.20 7.50
N ALA A 213 13.29 -0.43 7.39
CA ALA A 213 12.75 -1.30 8.42
C ALA A 213 13.62 -2.55 8.65
N ALA A 214 14.28 -3.07 7.61
CA ALA A 214 15.19 -4.23 7.74
C ALA A 214 16.39 -3.95 8.65
N ASP A 215 16.91 -2.73 8.72
CA ASP A 215 17.96 -2.35 9.66
C ASP A 215 17.43 -2.34 11.11
N ILE A 216 16.21 -1.84 11.31
CA ILE A 216 15.52 -1.88 12.61
C ILE A 216 15.22 -3.34 13.02
N ASP A 217 14.80 -4.19 12.06
CA ASP A 217 14.57 -5.62 12.29
C ASP A 217 15.84 -6.34 12.75
N LYS A 218 16.99 -6.08 12.11
CA LYS A 218 18.28 -6.66 12.51
C LYS A 218 18.68 -6.22 13.90
N LYS A 219 18.45 -4.95 14.24
CA LYS A 219 18.68 -4.46 15.60
C LYS A 219 17.76 -5.17 16.61
N THR A 220 16.47 -5.30 16.29
CA THR A 220 15.51 -6.01 17.12
C THR A 220 15.91 -7.47 17.31
N LEU A 221 16.34 -8.14 16.23
CA LEU A 221 16.79 -9.52 16.23
C LEU A 221 18.04 -9.73 17.14
N SER A 222 18.85 -8.68 17.34
CA SER A 222 19.98 -8.76 18.28
C SER A 222 19.55 -8.85 19.75
N TYR A 223 18.31 -8.55 20.06
CA TYR A 223 17.74 -8.67 21.42
C TYR A 223 16.95 -9.96 21.58
N THR A 224 16.09 -10.28 20.59
CA THR A 224 15.20 -11.44 20.59
C THR A 224 14.72 -11.75 19.17
N ASP A 225 14.38 -13.01 18.90
CA ASP A 225 13.67 -13.44 17.70
C ASP A 225 12.14 -13.58 17.91
N ASN A 226 11.68 -13.30 19.12
CA ASN A 226 10.26 -13.35 19.51
C ASN A 226 9.53 -12.05 19.14
N PHE A 227 9.56 -11.69 17.87
CA PHE A 227 8.82 -10.50 17.38
C PHE A 227 8.22 -10.75 16.00
N VAL A 228 7.27 -9.91 15.66
CA VAL A 228 6.67 -9.85 14.32
C VAL A 228 6.57 -8.40 13.88
N ARG A 229 6.72 -8.17 12.57
CA ARG A 229 6.54 -6.85 11.98
C ARG A 229 5.63 -6.91 10.74
N TRP A 230 4.78 -5.90 10.68
CA TRP A 230 3.96 -5.57 9.52
C TRP A 230 4.15 -4.08 9.18
N VAL A 231 4.92 -3.78 8.14
CA VAL A 231 5.33 -2.42 7.72
C VAL A 231 6.02 -1.67 8.88
N ASP A 232 5.38 -0.68 9.47
CA ASP A 232 5.84 0.13 10.62
C ASP A 232 5.34 -0.38 11.99
N ASP A 233 4.40 -1.34 11.99
CA ASP A 233 3.90 -1.97 13.20
C ASP A 233 4.82 -3.12 13.66
N ILE A 234 5.43 -3.00 14.83
CA ILE A 234 6.30 -4.01 15.44
C ILE A 234 5.70 -4.48 16.76
N SER A 235 5.63 -5.79 16.96
CA SER A 235 5.24 -6.40 18.25
C SER A 235 6.32 -7.35 18.72
N ILE A 236 6.92 -7.07 19.90
CA ILE A 236 8.06 -7.81 20.47
C ILE A 236 7.64 -8.42 21.80
N PHE A 237 7.83 -9.72 22.00
CA PHE A 237 7.36 -10.46 23.17
C PHE A 237 8.50 -10.78 24.12
N PHE A 238 8.25 -10.64 25.43
CA PHE A 238 9.19 -10.87 26.53
C PHE A 238 8.54 -11.58 27.70
N ALA A 239 9.35 -12.33 28.44
CA ALA A 239 8.89 -12.98 29.68
C ALA A 239 8.71 -11.96 30.83
N THR A 240 9.54 -10.93 30.88
CA THR A 240 9.55 -9.94 31.96
C THR A 240 9.30 -8.50 31.48
N LYS A 241 8.76 -7.69 32.37
CA LYS A 241 8.52 -6.25 32.10
C LYS A 241 9.84 -5.48 31.94
N ASP A 242 10.80 -5.80 32.77
CA ASP A 242 12.11 -5.11 32.80
C ASP A 242 12.85 -5.29 31.46
N GLU A 243 12.82 -6.52 30.87
CA GLU A 243 13.37 -6.77 29.53
C GLU A 243 12.63 -5.97 28.46
N ALA A 244 11.31 -5.98 28.51
CA ALA A 244 10.48 -5.24 27.57
C ALA A 244 10.78 -3.73 27.60
N GLU A 245 10.85 -3.13 28.79
CA GLU A 245 11.17 -1.72 28.99
C GLU A 245 12.61 -1.38 28.58
N ARG A 246 13.57 -2.23 28.90
CA ARG A 246 14.97 -2.07 28.50
C ARG A 246 15.12 -2.10 26.98
N VAL A 247 14.52 -3.08 26.31
CA VAL A 247 14.63 -3.20 24.85
C VAL A 247 13.91 -2.05 24.16
N LEU A 248 12.74 -1.62 24.65
CA LEU A 248 12.06 -0.44 24.12
C LEU A 248 12.94 0.82 24.21
N HIS A 249 13.61 1.04 25.36
CA HIS A 249 14.54 2.15 25.54
C HIS A 249 15.70 2.09 24.53
N GLU A 250 16.38 0.95 24.43
CA GLU A 250 17.53 0.77 23.54
C GLU A 250 17.12 0.87 22.06
N LEU A 251 15.98 0.29 21.67
CA LEU A 251 15.46 0.37 20.31
C LEU A 251 15.04 1.79 19.94
N THR A 252 14.44 2.54 20.88
CA THR A 252 14.11 3.96 20.71
C THR A 252 15.36 4.79 20.44
N ALA A 253 16.41 4.58 21.25
CA ALA A 253 17.71 5.25 21.07
C ALA A 253 18.34 4.90 19.71
N PHE A 254 18.30 3.63 19.30
CA PHE A 254 18.81 3.19 18.00
C PHE A 254 18.08 3.82 16.83
N VAL A 255 16.74 3.74 16.83
CA VAL A 255 15.87 4.30 15.77
C VAL A 255 16.09 5.80 15.62
N HIS A 256 16.19 6.52 16.72
CA HIS A 256 16.49 7.95 16.70
C HIS A 256 17.92 8.26 16.20
N SER A 257 18.92 7.55 16.71
CA SER A 257 20.33 7.85 16.41
C SER A 257 20.70 7.52 14.96
N ASN A 258 20.20 6.39 14.44
CA ASN A 258 20.60 5.86 13.12
C ASN A 258 19.67 6.32 11.99
N HIS A 259 18.38 6.54 12.29
CA HIS A 259 17.37 6.84 11.27
C HIS A 259 16.70 8.21 11.44
N ARG A 260 16.91 8.89 12.58
CA ARG A 260 16.17 10.11 12.96
C ARG A 260 14.66 9.92 12.98
N LEU A 261 14.21 8.67 13.16
CA LEU A 261 12.81 8.30 13.30
C LEU A 261 12.40 8.32 14.77
N VAL A 262 11.11 8.44 15.03
CA VAL A 262 10.54 8.51 16.38
C VAL A 262 9.34 7.58 16.46
N PHE A 263 9.25 6.83 17.55
CA PHE A 263 8.06 6.04 17.87
C PHE A 263 6.90 6.91 18.32
N SER A 264 5.69 6.54 17.95
CA SER A 264 4.45 7.19 18.36
C SER A 264 4.21 7.02 19.86
N GLY A 265 4.17 8.11 20.62
CA GLY A 265 3.89 8.05 22.06
C GLY A 265 2.49 7.53 22.41
N GLU A 266 1.54 7.61 21.48
CA GLU A 266 0.17 7.11 21.69
C GLU A 266 0.05 5.61 21.43
N LYS A 267 0.78 5.08 20.45
CA LYS A 267 0.68 3.69 19.99
C LYS A 267 1.79 2.79 20.54
N THR A 268 2.95 3.36 20.90
CA THR A 268 4.06 2.60 21.47
C THR A 268 3.83 2.36 22.95
N ARG A 269 3.75 1.08 23.34
CA ARG A 269 3.38 0.70 24.71
C ARG A 269 4.04 -0.61 25.10
N VAL A 270 4.30 -0.75 26.41
CA VAL A 270 4.56 -2.04 27.07
C VAL A 270 3.24 -2.50 27.68
N LEU A 271 2.72 -3.61 27.21
CA LEU A 271 1.45 -4.19 27.64
C LEU A 271 1.68 -5.59 28.21
N THR A 272 0.81 -6.06 29.12
CA THR A 272 0.71 -7.49 29.37
C THR A 272 0.16 -8.17 28.11
N VAL A 273 0.60 -9.38 27.83
CA VAL A 273 0.12 -10.14 26.65
C VAL A 273 -1.40 -10.37 26.75
N GLU A 274 -1.95 -10.57 27.97
CA GLU A 274 -3.40 -10.66 28.17
C GLU A 274 -4.14 -9.42 27.64
N ARG A 275 -3.66 -8.20 27.98
CA ARG A 275 -4.25 -6.94 27.50
C ARG A 275 -4.10 -6.78 25.98
N PHE A 276 -2.95 -7.14 25.45
CA PHE A 276 -2.71 -7.12 24.00
C PHE A 276 -3.69 -8.02 23.25
N VAL A 277 -3.89 -9.26 23.69
CA VAL A 277 -4.85 -10.21 23.09
C VAL A 277 -6.29 -9.70 23.20
N ARG A 278 -6.63 -9.04 24.32
CA ARG A 278 -7.95 -8.41 24.50
C ARG A 278 -8.16 -7.31 23.44
N ASN A 279 -7.21 -6.40 23.30
CA ASN A 279 -7.27 -5.33 22.28
C ASN A 279 -7.44 -5.91 20.88
N MET A 280 -6.66 -6.94 20.51
CA MET A 280 -6.81 -7.63 19.21
C MET A 280 -8.20 -8.26 19.00
N ARG A 281 -8.85 -8.73 20.06
CA ARG A 281 -10.23 -9.26 20.00
C ARG A 281 -11.24 -8.15 19.79
N ASP A 282 -11.11 -7.04 20.51
CA ASP A 282 -12.01 -5.90 20.42
C ASP A 282 -11.98 -5.30 19.01
N GLU A 283 -10.79 -5.12 18.43
CA GLU A 283 -10.61 -4.71 17.02
C GLU A 283 -11.27 -5.70 16.04
N LYS A 284 -11.09 -6.98 16.29
CA LYS A 284 -11.70 -8.04 15.45
C LYS A 284 -13.22 -8.13 15.63
N GLU A 285 -13.75 -7.84 16.80
CA GLU A 285 -15.20 -7.77 17.03
C GLU A 285 -15.82 -6.55 16.36
N GLU A 286 -15.13 -5.42 16.32
CA GLU A 286 -15.54 -4.26 15.54
C GLU A 286 -15.48 -4.57 14.04
N GLU A 287 -14.43 -5.24 13.59
CA GLU A 287 -14.33 -5.73 12.22
C GLU A 287 -15.42 -6.77 11.91
N GLN A 288 -15.73 -7.68 12.83
CA GLN A 288 -16.80 -8.66 12.69
C GLN A 288 -18.21 -8.05 12.80
N LYS A 289 -18.41 -6.97 13.54
CA LYS A 289 -19.68 -6.20 13.49
C LYS A 289 -19.85 -5.54 12.13
N LEU A 290 -18.77 -5.04 11.55
CA LEU A 290 -18.71 -4.62 10.14
C LEU A 290 -18.97 -5.81 9.19
N VAL A 291 -18.44 -7.00 9.49
CA VAL A 291 -18.62 -8.24 8.71
C VAL A 291 -20.01 -8.84 8.92
N LYS A 292 -20.65 -8.70 10.09
CA LYS A 292 -22.04 -9.18 10.35
C LYS A 292 -23.10 -8.26 9.74
N ALA A 293 -22.85 -6.97 9.64
CA ALA A 293 -23.61 -6.11 8.72
C ALA A 293 -23.48 -6.59 7.25
N ARG A 294 -22.36 -7.25 6.92
CA ARG A 294 -22.11 -7.98 5.65
C ARG A 294 -22.77 -9.34 5.57
N ALA A 295 -23.29 -9.92 6.63
CA ALA A 295 -23.88 -11.28 6.59
C ALA A 295 -25.26 -11.30 5.93
N LYS A 296 -25.99 -10.16 5.85
CA LYS A 296 -27.08 -9.96 4.91
C LYS A 296 -26.60 -10.00 3.43
N GLU A 297 -25.36 -9.57 3.17
CA GLU A 297 -24.66 -9.78 1.90
C GLU A 297 -24.37 -11.27 1.65
N ARG A 298 -24.06 -12.06 2.66
CA ARG A 298 -23.65 -13.46 2.51
C ARG A 298 -24.75 -14.43 2.07
N ALA A 299 -25.99 -14.13 2.26
CA ALA A 299 -27.09 -14.92 1.65
C ALA A 299 -27.06 -14.79 0.11
N MET A 300 -26.46 -13.71 -0.41
CA MET A 300 -26.13 -13.55 -1.84
C MET A 300 -24.72 -14.03 -2.19
N ASP A 301 -23.78 -14.01 -1.22
CA ASP A 301 -22.37 -14.38 -1.40
C ASP A 301 -22.11 -15.86 -1.71
N ALA A 302 -23.00 -16.78 -1.35
CA ALA A 302 -22.84 -18.18 -1.70
C ALA A 302 -22.83 -18.42 -3.22
N TYR A 303 -23.58 -17.62 -3.96
CA TYR A 303 -23.61 -17.66 -5.42
C TYR A 303 -22.42 -16.88 -6.06
N TRP A 304 -21.94 -15.84 -5.37
CA TRP A 304 -20.83 -15.01 -5.83
C TRP A 304 -19.46 -15.63 -5.53
N LYS A 305 -19.39 -16.58 -4.59
CA LYS A 305 -18.16 -17.29 -4.25
C LYS A 305 -17.59 -18.14 -5.39
N GLU A 306 -18.46 -18.62 -6.28
CA GLU A 306 -18.04 -19.34 -7.49
C GLU A 306 -17.56 -18.41 -8.61
N LEU A 307 -17.92 -17.12 -8.55
CA LEU A 307 -17.67 -16.14 -9.61
C LEU A 307 -16.57 -15.11 -9.31
N ILE A 308 -16.20 -14.96 -8.03
CA ILE A 308 -15.23 -13.97 -7.61
C ILE A 308 -14.33 -14.60 -6.55
N GLU A 309 -13.14 -15.04 -6.93
CA GLU A 309 -12.05 -15.27 -5.99
C GLU A 309 -11.87 -14.05 -5.10
N GLU A 310 -11.77 -14.24 -3.78
CA GLU A 310 -11.50 -13.15 -2.84
C GLU A 310 -10.15 -12.50 -3.23
N ILE A 311 -10.22 -11.38 -3.93
CA ILE A 311 -9.03 -10.57 -4.18
C ILE A 311 -8.65 -9.96 -2.82
N PRO A 312 -7.47 -10.28 -2.27
CA PRO A 312 -6.97 -9.66 -1.05
C PRO A 312 -7.01 -8.15 -1.17
N THR A 313 -7.20 -7.45 -0.07
CA THR A 313 -7.38 -5.99 0.00
C THR A 313 -6.18 -5.20 -0.56
N TYR A 314 -5.08 -5.89 -0.88
CA TYR A 314 -3.82 -5.37 -1.42
C TYR A 314 -3.50 -5.81 -2.86
N ASP A 315 -4.31 -6.67 -3.50
CA ASP A 315 -4.12 -7.01 -4.90
C ASP A 315 -4.70 -5.93 -5.82
N ILE A 316 -3.93 -4.88 -5.91
CA ILE A 316 -4.11 -3.79 -6.87
C ILE A 316 -3.69 -4.26 -8.28
N PHE A 317 -3.17 -5.47 -8.41
CA PHE A 317 -2.28 -5.88 -9.48
C PHE A 317 -2.75 -7.04 -10.36
N GLU A 318 -3.97 -7.57 -10.22
CA GLU A 318 -4.46 -8.56 -11.16
C GLU A 318 -5.06 -7.93 -12.42
N ALA A 319 -4.55 -8.39 -13.56
CA ALA A 319 -5.11 -8.07 -14.86
C ALA A 319 -6.55 -8.61 -14.95
N PHE A 320 -7.50 -7.72 -15.10
CA PHE A 320 -8.92 -7.99 -15.17
C PHE A 320 -9.28 -8.56 -16.55
N ASP A 321 -9.90 -9.75 -16.61
CA ASP A 321 -10.46 -10.31 -17.82
C ASP A 321 -11.80 -9.63 -18.16
N GLU A 322 -11.75 -8.65 -19.04
CA GLU A 322 -12.87 -7.79 -19.37
C GLU A 322 -13.96 -8.52 -20.16
N GLU A 323 -13.62 -9.48 -21.03
CA GLU A 323 -14.59 -10.24 -21.85
C GLU A 323 -15.44 -11.17 -20.98
N ARG A 324 -14.82 -11.94 -20.10
CA ARG A 324 -15.50 -12.85 -19.18
C ARG A 324 -16.39 -12.08 -18.19
N PHE A 325 -16.00 -10.86 -17.82
CA PHE A 325 -16.79 -10.02 -16.94
C PHE A 325 -18.05 -9.47 -17.62
N GLU A 326 -17.98 -9.05 -18.87
CA GLU A 326 -19.15 -8.56 -19.62
C GLU A 326 -20.22 -9.66 -19.76
N GLU A 327 -19.85 -10.90 -20.04
CA GLU A 327 -20.78 -12.05 -20.09
C GLU A 327 -21.50 -12.24 -18.75
N VAL A 328 -20.77 -12.16 -17.65
CA VAL A 328 -21.33 -12.30 -16.29
C VAL A 328 -22.25 -11.12 -15.96
N LEU A 329 -21.87 -9.89 -16.33
CA LEU A 329 -22.68 -8.70 -16.11
C LEU A 329 -24.00 -8.76 -16.88
N GLU A 330 -24.00 -9.21 -18.13
CA GLU A 330 -25.22 -9.41 -18.93
C GLU A 330 -26.16 -10.44 -18.29
N THR A 331 -25.60 -11.51 -17.76
CA THR A 331 -26.39 -12.55 -17.08
C THR A 331 -27.08 -12.01 -15.83
N ILE A 332 -26.36 -11.20 -15.03
CA ILE A 332 -26.89 -10.56 -13.82
C ILE A 332 -28.00 -9.55 -14.16
N GLN A 333 -27.81 -8.77 -15.21
CA GLN A 333 -28.81 -7.78 -15.63
C GLN A 333 -30.09 -8.43 -16.12
N LYS A 334 -30.02 -9.59 -16.81
CA LYS A 334 -31.16 -10.34 -17.29
C LYS A 334 -32.00 -11.00 -16.19
N ASP A 335 -31.38 -11.32 -15.05
CA ASP A 335 -32.03 -12.07 -13.96
C ASP A 335 -32.72 -11.20 -12.88
N GLY A 336 -32.84 -9.89 -13.06
CA GLY A 336 -33.42 -8.95 -12.06
C GLY A 336 -32.58 -8.77 -10.79
N ARG A 337 -31.43 -9.42 -10.70
CA ARG A 337 -30.53 -9.35 -9.53
C ARG A 337 -29.78 -8.04 -9.45
N TYR A 338 -29.65 -7.34 -10.56
CA TYR A 338 -29.00 -6.03 -10.64
C TYR A 338 -29.69 -4.98 -9.78
N GLU A 339 -31.05 -5.00 -9.72
CA GLU A 339 -31.82 -4.06 -8.89
C GLU A 339 -31.57 -4.31 -7.40
N ILE A 340 -31.52 -5.57 -6.99
CA ILE A 340 -31.23 -5.96 -5.60
C ILE A 340 -29.80 -5.51 -5.22
N LEU A 341 -28.80 -5.78 -6.09
CA LEU A 341 -27.43 -5.29 -5.91
C LEU A 341 -27.37 -3.78 -5.82
N SER A 342 -28.07 -3.10 -6.71
CA SER A 342 -28.14 -1.63 -6.77
C SER A 342 -28.67 -1.05 -5.46
N GLU A 343 -29.68 -1.64 -4.88
CA GLU A 343 -30.25 -1.22 -3.60
C GLU A 343 -29.30 -1.48 -2.44
N VAL A 344 -28.70 -2.66 -2.38
CA VAL A 344 -27.69 -3.04 -1.35
C VAL A 344 -26.52 -2.05 -1.37
N TYR A 345 -25.92 -1.77 -2.53
CA TYR A 345 -24.79 -0.83 -2.60
C TYR A 345 -25.19 0.61 -2.25
N ARG A 346 -26.40 1.01 -2.60
CA ARG A 346 -26.96 2.33 -2.21
C ARG A 346 -27.12 2.42 -0.69
N GLU A 347 -27.65 1.38 -0.03
CA GLU A 347 -27.80 1.34 1.42
C GLU A 347 -26.45 1.33 2.14
N LEU A 348 -25.50 0.50 1.69
CA LEU A 348 -24.16 0.42 2.24
C LEU A 348 -23.42 1.76 2.15
N LEU A 349 -23.44 2.40 0.97
CA LEU A 349 -22.81 3.70 0.79
C LEU A 349 -23.50 4.77 1.64
N SER A 350 -24.84 4.79 1.67
CA SER A 350 -25.60 5.75 2.49
C SER A 350 -25.29 5.59 3.98
N ALA A 351 -25.22 4.36 4.47
CA ALA A 351 -24.89 4.07 5.87
C ALA A 351 -23.48 4.55 6.22
N GLU A 352 -22.51 4.30 5.32
CA GLU A 352 -21.12 4.68 5.54
C GLU A 352 -20.91 6.20 5.49
N LEU A 353 -21.53 6.90 4.52
CA LEU A 353 -21.42 8.35 4.36
C LEU A 353 -22.15 9.17 5.44
N LYS A 354 -23.12 8.57 6.15
CA LYS A 354 -23.78 9.20 7.31
C LYS A 354 -22.91 9.25 8.56
N LYS A 355 -21.85 8.43 8.64
CA LYS A 355 -20.91 8.46 9.75
C LYS A 355 -20.16 9.80 9.78
N ALA A 356 -19.78 10.26 10.96
CA ALA A 356 -18.92 11.44 11.12
C ALA A 356 -17.58 11.22 10.38
N TYR A 357 -17.04 10.00 10.51
CA TYR A 357 -15.80 9.54 9.86
C TYR A 357 -16.08 8.24 9.09
N PRO A 358 -16.35 8.33 7.79
CA PRO A 358 -16.50 7.14 6.96
C PRO A 358 -15.24 6.29 6.90
N GLY A 359 -15.37 4.97 6.93
CA GLY A 359 -14.25 4.06 6.84
C GLY A 359 -13.65 4.04 5.43
N PHE A 360 -12.37 4.42 5.29
CA PHE A 360 -11.66 4.48 4.01
C PHE A 360 -11.71 3.13 3.26
N ALA A 361 -11.35 2.03 3.94
CA ALA A 361 -11.33 0.70 3.33
C ALA A 361 -12.73 0.24 2.86
N VAL A 362 -13.77 0.61 3.62
CA VAL A 362 -15.16 0.27 3.27
C VAL A 362 -15.61 1.03 2.04
N LEU A 363 -15.38 2.36 1.99
CA LEU A 363 -15.74 3.18 0.84
C LEU A 363 -14.97 2.76 -0.42
N ARG A 364 -13.67 2.51 -0.29
CA ARG A 364 -12.81 2.01 -1.36
C ARG A 364 -13.36 0.73 -1.98
N ARG A 365 -13.75 -0.23 -1.13
CA ARG A 365 -14.36 -1.48 -1.56
C ARG A 365 -15.72 -1.26 -2.23
N ILE A 366 -16.58 -0.39 -1.66
CA ILE A 366 -17.87 -0.04 -2.26
C ILE A 366 -17.69 0.51 -3.68
N PHE A 367 -16.83 1.53 -3.87
CA PHE A 367 -16.61 2.12 -5.18
C PHE A 367 -15.99 1.15 -6.18
N ARG A 368 -15.03 0.32 -5.74
CA ARG A 368 -14.42 -0.69 -6.60
C ARG A 368 -15.45 -1.69 -7.12
N ASN A 369 -16.26 -2.25 -6.22
CA ASN A 369 -17.26 -3.25 -6.59
C ASN A 369 -18.43 -2.62 -7.35
N ALA A 370 -18.92 -1.46 -6.92
CA ALA A 370 -19.97 -0.75 -7.64
C ALA A 370 -19.53 -0.37 -9.07
N GLY A 371 -18.25 -0.01 -9.26
CA GLY A 371 -17.69 0.21 -10.59
C GLY A 371 -17.57 -1.08 -11.40
N ARG A 372 -17.17 -2.19 -10.76
CA ARG A 372 -17.12 -3.52 -11.39
C ARG A 372 -18.50 -3.93 -11.93
N TYR A 373 -19.55 -3.76 -11.14
CA TYR A 373 -20.92 -4.14 -11.51
C TYR A 373 -21.69 -3.01 -12.22
N ARG A 374 -21.03 -1.89 -12.54
CA ARG A 374 -21.64 -0.72 -13.16
C ARG A 374 -22.90 -0.23 -12.43
N ILE A 375 -22.89 -0.29 -11.09
CA ILE A 375 -24.00 0.12 -10.24
C ILE A 375 -24.18 1.63 -10.30
N ARG A 376 -25.26 2.11 -10.90
CA ARG A 376 -25.55 3.55 -11.08
C ARG A 376 -26.30 4.17 -9.90
N SER A 377 -27.00 3.37 -9.11
CA SER A 377 -27.84 3.83 -8.00
C SER A 377 -27.11 4.60 -6.90
N ILE A 378 -25.77 4.51 -6.84
CA ILE A 378 -24.94 5.25 -5.88
C ILE A 378 -24.48 6.63 -6.38
N LEU A 379 -24.69 6.97 -7.65
CA LEU A 379 -24.30 8.27 -8.21
C LEU A 379 -24.87 9.46 -7.44
N PRO A 380 -26.17 9.52 -7.10
CA PRO A 380 -26.74 10.65 -6.34
C PRO A 380 -26.09 10.80 -4.96
N LEU A 381 -25.69 9.70 -4.34
CA LEU A 381 -25.01 9.74 -3.04
C LEU A 381 -23.55 10.22 -3.19
N LEU A 382 -22.86 9.81 -4.25
CA LEU A 382 -21.52 10.28 -4.56
C LEU A 382 -21.52 11.81 -4.73
N PHE A 383 -22.42 12.37 -5.52
CA PHE A 383 -22.52 13.82 -5.72
C PHE A 383 -22.94 14.55 -4.45
N LYS A 384 -23.97 14.06 -3.75
CA LYS A 384 -24.46 14.68 -2.50
C LYS A 384 -23.38 14.77 -1.41
N TYR A 385 -22.48 13.80 -1.33
CA TYR A 385 -21.44 13.72 -0.29
C TYR A 385 -20.03 13.81 -0.89
N PHE A 386 -19.89 14.56 -1.99
CA PHE A 386 -18.64 14.63 -2.74
C PHE A 386 -17.45 15.00 -1.85
N ASP A 387 -17.61 15.99 -0.97
CA ASP A 387 -16.54 16.41 -0.05
C ASP A 387 -16.02 15.28 0.85
N LYS A 388 -16.90 14.34 1.24
CA LYS A 388 -16.51 13.17 2.04
C LYS A 388 -15.79 12.11 1.24
N VAL A 389 -15.95 12.07 -0.08
CA VAL A 389 -15.33 11.08 -0.97
C VAL A 389 -14.13 11.63 -1.75
N VAL A 390 -13.91 12.95 -1.74
CA VAL A 390 -12.71 13.58 -2.36
C VAL A 390 -11.40 12.90 -1.93
N PRO A 391 -11.19 12.50 -0.64
CA PRO A 391 -9.99 11.78 -0.25
C PRO A 391 -9.83 10.38 -0.88
N LEU A 392 -10.88 9.87 -1.53
CA LEU A 392 -10.90 8.61 -2.29
C LEU A 392 -10.85 8.85 -3.80
N LEU A 393 -10.24 9.94 -4.21
CA LEU A 393 -10.32 10.43 -5.59
C LEU A 393 -10.14 9.34 -6.64
N ARG A 394 -9.16 8.47 -6.47
CA ARG A 394 -8.90 7.37 -7.41
C ARG A 394 -10.10 6.43 -7.57
N GLU A 395 -10.63 5.91 -6.47
CA GLU A 395 -11.73 4.93 -6.51
C GLU A 395 -13.02 5.56 -7.02
N ALA A 396 -13.30 6.80 -6.63
CA ALA A 396 -14.45 7.56 -7.11
C ALA A 396 -14.34 7.84 -8.62
N VAL A 397 -13.18 8.26 -9.10
CA VAL A 397 -12.93 8.49 -10.53
C VAL A 397 -13.01 7.20 -11.33
N LEU A 398 -12.38 6.12 -10.86
CA LEU A 398 -12.45 4.81 -11.52
C LEU A 398 -13.90 4.27 -11.57
N TYR A 399 -14.68 4.50 -10.51
CA TYR A 399 -16.09 4.18 -10.50
C TYR A 399 -16.83 5.00 -11.57
N LEU A 400 -16.66 6.34 -11.58
CA LEU A 400 -17.29 7.22 -12.54
C LEU A 400 -16.95 6.83 -13.98
N LEU A 401 -15.68 6.57 -14.30
CA LEU A 401 -15.26 6.14 -15.64
C LEU A 401 -15.93 4.85 -16.10
N LYS A 402 -16.28 3.95 -15.19
CA LYS A 402 -16.94 2.68 -15.50
C LYS A 402 -18.44 2.79 -15.65
N VAL A 403 -19.08 3.71 -14.96
CA VAL A 403 -20.56 3.85 -14.95
C VAL A 403 -21.10 4.99 -15.80
N LEU A 404 -20.25 5.98 -16.11
CA LEU A 404 -20.65 7.12 -16.94
C LEU A 404 -20.77 6.70 -18.41
N THR A 405 -21.99 6.70 -18.87
CA THR A 405 -22.33 6.67 -20.29
C THR A 405 -22.83 8.06 -20.71
N LYS A 406 -22.95 8.31 -22.01
CA LYS A 406 -23.49 9.57 -22.51
C LYS A 406 -24.86 9.91 -21.91
N ASP A 407 -25.72 8.93 -21.77
CA ASP A 407 -27.07 9.09 -21.22
C ASP A 407 -27.04 9.43 -19.72
N VAL A 408 -26.16 8.78 -18.95
CA VAL A 408 -25.96 9.07 -17.52
C VAL A 408 -25.38 10.47 -17.33
N ALA A 409 -24.40 10.88 -18.13
CA ALA A 409 -23.83 12.22 -18.07
C ALA A 409 -24.88 13.31 -18.35
N ILE A 410 -25.81 13.07 -19.28
CA ILE A 410 -26.92 13.98 -19.56
C ILE A 410 -27.87 14.07 -18.36
N SER A 411 -28.20 12.94 -17.72
CA SER A 411 -29.13 12.89 -16.58
C SER A 411 -28.60 13.61 -15.33
N TYR A 412 -27.29 13.75 -15.19
CA TYR A 412 -26.61 14.38 -14.03
C TYR A 412 -25.80 15.62 -14.44
N LYS A 413 -26.25 16.32 -15.49
CA LYS A 413 -25.51 17.45 -16.08
C LYS A 413 -25.25 18.60 -15.10
N GLU A 414 -26.13 18.81 -14.13
CA GLU A 414 -26.00 19.89 -13.14
C GLU A 414 -25.03 19.56 -12.00
N GLU A 415 -24.74 18.27 -11.77
CA GLU A 415 -23.81 17.80 -10.74
C GLU A 415 -22.36 17.68 -11.25
N PHE A 416 -22.16 17.71 -12.57
CA PHE A 416 -20.87 17.76 -13.24
C PHE A 416 -20.43 19.18 -13.54
#